data_c52c12b141a8cd311037179c5ee28ccb
#
_entry.id   c52c12b141a8cd311037179c5ee28ccb
#
_cell.length_a   1.000
_cell.length_b   1.000
_cell.length_c   1.000
_cell.angle_alpha   90.00
_cell.angle_beta   90.00
_cell.angle_gamma   90.00
#
_symmetry.space_group_name_H-M   'P 1'
#
loop_
_entity.id
_entity.type
_entity.pdbx_description
1 polymer ?
#
loop_
_entity_poly.entity_id
_entity_poly.type
_entity_poly.pdbx_seq_one_letter_code
_entity_poly.pdbx_strand_id
1 'polypeptide(L)'
;QTVGDYRMAPGWTSYHNRLQYQIYDVTEQLTAENEIAITVGNGWYKGILGFTCEPNRYGTQAGVFAELHVEYEDGNKDVIATDETWSVKTGEIRYSEIYMGETIDTDAPEITEGNVGVKDFDKAVLTAQENEPVRITEKIVGKELIVTPKGEKLVDFGQIVTGVVEVHVKGEKGQKIVLRH
;
A
#
# COMPACT_ATOMS: atom_id res chain seq x y z
N GLN A 1 -10.74 10.35 -3.32
CA GLN A 1 -11.17 9.80 -2.01
C GLN A 1 -10.56 8.41 -1.84
N THR A 2 -10.08 8.06 -0.62
CA THR A 2 -9.53 6.73 -0.35
C THR A 2 -10.66 5.71 -0.21
N VAL A 3 -10.52 4.55 -0.84
CA VAL A 3 -11.43 3.42 -0.69
C VAL A 3 -11.01 2.61 0.54
N GLY A 4 -11.92 2.48 1.50
CA GLY A 4 -11.70 1.73 2.73
C GLY A 4 -10.63 2.34 3.65
N ASP A 5 -10.35 1.64 4.73
CA ASP A 5 -9.39 2.02 5.77
C ASP A 5 -8.38 0.92 6.10
N TYR A 6 -8.41 -0.18 5.33
CA TYR A 6 -7.52 -1.31 5.54
C TYR A 6 -6.08 -0.98 5.15
N ARG A 7 -5.17 -1.25 6.06
CA ARG A 7 -3.73 -1.08 5.90
C ARG A 7 -3.07 -2.42 5.60
N MET A 8 -1.99 -2.41 4.81
CA MET A 8 -1.23 -3.60 4.45
C MET A 8 -2.07 -4.69 3.74
N ALA A 9 -3.07 -4.27 2.93
CA ALA A 9 -3.81 -5.19 2.07
C ALA A 9 -2.88 -5.82 1.01
N PRO A 10 -3.12 -7.05 0.61
CA PRO A 10 -4.17 -7.98 0.99
C PRO A 10 -3.87 -8.77 2.27
N GLY A 11 -2.83 -8.44 3.02
CA GLY A 11 -2.33 -9.22 4.15
C GLY A 11 -1.36 -10.32 3.70
N TRP A 12 -0.65 -10.91 4.66
CA TRP A 12 0.32 -11.96 4.35
C TRP A 12 -0.26 -13.36 4.52
N THR A 13 -0.28 -14.09 3.43
CA THR A 13 -0.63 -15.52 3.37
C THR A 13 0.43 -16.26 2.54
N SER A 14 0.30 -17.56 2.38
CA SER A 14 1.10 -18.30 1.40
C SER A 14 0.55 -18.02 0.00
N TYR A 15 1.03 -16.97 -0.65
CA TYR A 15 0.46 -16.45 -1.89
C TYR A 15 0.40 -17.42 -3.06
N HIS A 16 1.20 -18.47 -3.06
CA HIS A 16 1.09 -19.55 -4.06
C HIS A 16 -0.15 -20.41 -3.89
N ASN A 17 -0.73 -20.42 -2.67
CA ASN A 17 -1.86 -21.29 -2.33
C ASN A 17 -3.11 -20.47 -1.98
N ARG A 18 -2.93 -19.26 -1.48
CA ARG A 18 -4.01 -18.44 -0.96
C ARG A 18 -3.67 -16.97 -1.04
N LEU A 19 -4.51 -16.22 -1.71
CA LEU A 19 -4.45 -14.77 -1.84
C LEU A 19 -5.80 -14.19 -1.44
N GLN A 20 -5.81 -13.34 -0.42
CA GLN A 20 -7.04 -12.72 0.06
C GLN A 20 -7.41 -11.52 -0.82
N TYR A 21 -8.69 -11.36 -1.09
CA TYR A 21 -9.24 -10.16 -1.71
C TYR A 21 -10.17 -9.43 -0.74
N GLN A 22 -10.27 -8.11 -0.91
CA GLN A 22 -11.13 -7.22 -0.13
C GLN A 22 -12.32 -6.79 -0.98
N ILE A 23 -13.44 -6.53 -0.32
CA ILE A 23 -14.65 -5.98 -0.92
C ILE A 23 -14.98 -4.67 -0.22
N TYR A 24 -15.26 -3.64 -1.01
CA TYR A 24 -15.63 -2.32 -0.52
C TYR A 24 -16.89 -1.84 -1.22
N ASP A 25 -17.83 -1.28 -0.45
CA ASP A 25 -18.94 -0.52 -1.01
C ASP A 25 -18.45 0.89 -1.34
N VAL A 26 -18.52 1.26 -2.60
CA VAL A 26 -18.09 2.56 -3.12
C VAL A 26 -19.24 3.36 -3.75
N THR A 27 -20.48 2.93 -3.51
CA THR A 27 -21.68 3.54 -4.11
C THR A 27 -21.71 5.05 -3.92
N GLU A 28 -21.49 5.53 -2.71
CA GLU A 28 -21.49 6.96 -2.37
C GLU A 28 -20.29 7.74 -2.93
N GLN A 29 -19.29 7.05 -3.50
CA GLN A 29 -18.09 7.67 -4.07
C GLN A 29 -18.19 7.85 -5.59
N LEU A 30 -19.14 7.17 -6.23
CA LEU A 30 -19.30 7.19 -7.68
C LEU A 30 -19.93 8.50 -8.16
N THR A 31 -19.42 8.99 -9.28
CA THR A 31 -19.93 10.17 -9.99
C THR A 31 -20.12 9.84 -11.47
N ALA A 32 -20.50 10.83 -12.28
CA ALA A 32 -20.66 10.62 -13.74
C ALA A 32 -19.32 10.27 -14.43
N GLU A 33 -18.20 10.77 -13.90
CA GLU A 33 -16.86 10.43 -14.38
C GLU A 33 -16.01 10.01 -13.18
N ASN A 34 -15.33 8.88 -13.30
CA ASN A 34 -14.58 8.29 -12.19
C ASN A 34 -13.18 7.88 -12.65
N GLU A 35 -12.21 8.06 -11.78
CA GLU A 35 -10.85 7.54 -11.93
C GLU A 35 -10.53 6.62 -10.76
N ILE A 36 -10.01 5.43 -11.06
CA ILE A 36 -9.55 4.46 -10.07
C ILE A 36 -8.03 4.41 -10.12
N ALA A 37 -7.38 4.75 -9.03
CA ALA A 37 -5.93 4.65 -8.87
C ALA A 37 -5.60 3.64 -7.77
N ILE A 38 -4.68 2.71 -8.06
CA ILE A 38 -4.25 1.68 -7.13
C ILE A 38 -2.74 1.76 -6.96
N THR A 39 -2.28 2.01 -5.74
CA THR A 39 -0.84 2.02 -5.43
C THR A 39 -0.39 0.63 -4.99
N VAL A 40 0.66 0.12 -5.64
CA VAL A 40 1.22 -1.20 -5.38
C VAL A 40 2.66 -1.08 -4.89
N GLY A 41 2.92 -1.53 -3.67
CA GLY A 41 4.25 -1.64 -3.10
C GLY A 41 4.81 -3.07 -3.19
N ASN A 42 6.08 -3.25 -2.81
CA ASN A 42 6.71 -4.57 -2.79
C ASN A 42 6.08 -5.50 -1.73
N GLY A 43 5.67 -4.93 -0.58
CA GLY A 43 5.04 -5.65 0.51
C GLY A 43 5.80 -6.91 0.92
N TRP A 44 5.06 -7.95 1.29
CA TRP A 44 5.64 -9.28 1.55
C TRP A 44 5.86 -10.10 0.28
N TYR A 45 5.23 -9.72 -0.82
CA TYR A 45 5.28 -10.50 -2.06
C TYR A 45 6.67 -10.43 -2.71
N LYS A 46 7.18 -9.23 -2.87
CA LYS A 46 8.41 -8.93 -3.60
C LYS A 46 9.51 -8.36 -2.69
N GLY A 47 9.15 -7.83 -1.52
CA GLY A 47 10.07 -7.27 -0.55
C GLY A 47 10.98 -8.32 0.10
N ILE A 48 11.88 -7.86 0.94
CA ILE A 48 12.77 -8.70 1.72
C ILE A 48 11.97 -9.41 2.81
N LEU A 49 12.15 -10.70 2.95
CA LEU A 49 11.39 -11.52 3.89
C LEU A 49 12.27 -12.52 4.63
N GLY A 50 12.00 -12.66 5.93
CA GLY A 50 12.65 -13.63 6.81
C GLY A 50 14.08 -13.28 7.19
N PHE A 51 14.70 -14.17 7.96
CA PHE A 51 16.04 -13.97 8.51
C PHE A 51 17.17 -14.05 7.46
N THR A 52 16.91 -14.65 6.32
CA THR A 52 17.86 -14.74 5.21
C THR A 52 17.94 -13.46 4.39
N CYS A 53 17.03 -12.52 4.64
CA CYS A 53 16.94 -11.23 3.91
C CYS A 53 16.84 -11.42 2.39
N GLU A 54 16.11 -12.43 1.94
CA GLU A 54 15.93 -12.71 0.51
C GLU A 54 14.73 -11.97 -0.05
N PRO A 55 14.91 -11.16 -1.11
CA PRO A 55 13.80 -10.52 -1.82
C PRO A 55 13.10 -11.50 -2.77
N ASN A 56 11.92 -11.12 -3.24
CA ASN A 56 11.19 -11.80 -4.31
C ASN A 56 10.74 -13.25 -3.97
N ARG A 57 10.44 -13.51 -2.71
CA ARG A 57 10.08 -14.86 -2.27
C ARG A 57 8.89 -15.46 -3.01
N TYR A 58 7.92 -14.65 -3.41
CA TYR A 58 6.72 -15.09 -4.12
C TYR A 58 6.73 -14.72 -5.60
N GLY A 59 7.52 -13.74 -6.00
CA GLY A 59 7.66 -13.34 -7.39
C GLY A 59 8.43 -12.04 -7.57
N THR A 60 8.90 -11.82 -8.80
CA THR A 60 9.71 -10.65 -9.17
C THR A 60 8.88 -9.49 -9.74
N GLN A 61 7.62 -9.73 -10.06
CA GLN A 61 6.71 -8.75 -10.64
C GLN A 61 5.51 -8.57 -9.72
N ALA A 62 5.34 -7.36 -9.19
CA ALA A 62 4.12 -7.00 -8.48
C ALA A 62 2.98 -6.85 -9.48
N GLY A 63 1.77 -7.19 -9.05
CA GLY A 63 0.56 -7.07 -9.86
C GLY A 63 -0.63 -6.68 -9.01
N VAL A 64 -1.71 -6.29 -9.67
CA VAL A 64 -2.98 -5.99 -9.05
C VAL A 64 -4.10 -6.63 -9.86
N PHE A 65 -5.13 -7.05 -9.17
CA PHE A 65 -6.38 -7.51 -9.75
C PHE A 65 -7.52 -6.79 -9.02
N ALA A 66 -8.36 -6.09 -9.76
CA ALA A 66 -9.49 -5.37 -9.21
C ALA A 66 -10.68 -5.42 -10.18
N GLU A 67 -11.87 -5.47 -9.62
CA GLU A 67 -13.15 -5.39 -10.34
C GLU A 67 -14.06 -4.37 -9.66
N LEU A 68 -14.70 -3.50 -10.42
CA LEU A 68 -15.80 -2.68 -9.98
C LEU A 68 -17.10 -3.26 -10.53
N HIS A 69 -17.95 -3.73 -9.66
CA HIS A 69 -19.28 -4.24 -9.99
C HIS A 69 -20.30 -3.12 -9.80
N VAL A 70 -20.98 -2.73 -10.86
CA VAL A 70 -22.01 -1.69 -10.86
C VAL A 70 -23.35 -2.32 -11.10
N GLU A 71 -24.32 -2.02 -10.25
CA GLU A 71 -25.72 -2.38 -10.44
C GLU A 71 -26.54 -1.09 -10.57
N TYR A 72 -27.21 -0.94 -11.71
CA TYR A 72 -28.02 0.23 -12.02
C TYR A 72 -29.45 0.08 -11.48
N GLU A 73 -30.16 1.21 -11.33
CA GLU A 73 -31.53 1.23 -10.85
C GLU A 73 -32.49 0.43 -11.72
N ASP A 74 -32.19 0.29 -13.01
CA ASP A 74 -32.99 -0.51 -13.98
C ASP A 74 -32.67 -2.02 -13.90
N GLY A 75 -31.78 -2.43 -13.00
CA GLY A 75 -31.38 -3.82 -12.80
C GLY A 75 -30.25 -4.31 -13.72
N ASN A 76 -29.76 -3.48 -14.64
CA ASN A 76 -28.58 -3.79 -15.43
C ASN A 76 -27.33 -3.84 -14.55
N LYS A 77 -26.33 -4.61 -14.99
CA LYS A 77 -25.06 -4.79 -14.26
C LYS A 77 -23.89 -4.69 -15.20
N ASP A 78 -22.89 -3.94 -14.79
CA ASP A 78 -21.60 -3.87 -15.47
C ASP A 78 -20.47 -4.32 -14.53
N VAL A 79 -19.42 -4.88 -15.12
CA VAL A 79 -18.16 -5.21 -14.41
C VAL A 79 -17.01 -4.57 -15.15
N ILE A 80 -16.31 -3.69 -14.47
CA ILE A 80 -15.12 -3.01 -14.96
C ILE A 80 -13.93 -3.64 -14.25
N ALA A 81 -13.07 -4.35 -14.99
CA ALA A 81 -11.91 -5.04 -14.44
C ALA A 81 -10.61 -4.36 -14.85
N THR A 82 -9.53 -4.65 -14.12
CA THR A 82 -8.18 -4.28 -14.54
C THR A 82 -7.79 -5.07 -15.80
N ASP A 83 -7.34 -4.38 -16.83
CA ASP A 83 -6.95 -4.93 -18.13
C ASP A 83 -5.81 -4.11 -18.77
N GLU A 84 -5.50 -4.38 -20.04
CA GLU A 84 -4.45 -3.70 -20.81
C GLU A 84 -4.73 -2.22 -21.10
N THR A 85 -5.94 -1.73 -20.87
CA THR A 85 -6.28 -0.31 -21.05
C THR A 85 -5.80 0.57 -19.91
N TRP A 86 -5.45 -0.04 -18.79
CA TRP A 86 -4.90 0.67 -17.65
C TRP A 86 -3.49 1.19 -17.95
N SER A 87 -3.09 2.22 -17.27
CA SER A 87 -1.73 2.78 -17.33
C SER A 87 -1.03 2.62 -15.99
N VAL A 88 0.30 2.54 -16.03
CA VAL A 88 1.14 2.52 -14.84
C VAL A 88 1.92 3.82 -14.74
N LYS A 89 2.01 4.36 -13.52
CA LYS A 89 2.77 5.56 -13.21
C LYS A 89 3.70 5.29 -12.04
N THR A 90 4.84 5.96 -12.04
CA THR A 90 5.71 6.10 -10.87
C THR A 90 5.68 7.55 -10.39
N GLY A 91 5.87 7.77 -9.10
CA GLY A 91 5.79 9.10 -8.49
C GLY A 91 6.75 9.24 -7.31
N GLU A 92 6.33 9.95 -6.29
CA GLU A 92 7.14 10.27 -5.12
C GLU A 92 7.59 9.06 -4.31
N ILE A 93 6.81 7.96 -4.27
CA ILE A 93 7.19 6.73 -3.57
C ILE A 93 8.16 5.95 -4.44
N ARG A 94 9.44 5.99 -4.10
CA ARG A 94 10.53 5.37 -4.88
C ARG A 94 10.83 3.94 -4.44
N TYR A 95 10.46 3.60 -3.22
CA TYR A 95 10.63 2.28 -2.63
C TYR A 95 9.65 2.11 -1.47
N SER A 96 9.03 0.94 -1.36
CA SER A 96 8.13 0.62 -0.24
C SER A 96 8.07 -0.89 -0.02
N GLU A 97 8.41 -1.32 1.19
CA GLU A 97 8.24 -2.69 1.65
C GLU A 97 8.10 -2.76 3.17
N ILE A 98 7.76 -3.94 3.69
CA ILE A 98 7.41 -4.09 5.10
C ILE A 98 8.61 -3.96 6.04
N TYR A 99 9.76 -4.59 5.71
CA TYR A 99 10.90 -4.64 6.63
C TYR A 99 11.89 -3.48 6.46
N MET A 100 12.05 -3.00 5.23
CA MET A 100 13.02 -1.93 4.94
C MET A 100 12.38 -0.55 4.86
N GLY A 101 11.04 -0.47 5.08
CA GLY A 101 10.29 0.77 5.07
C GLY A 101 10.10 1.36 3.68
N GLU A 102 10.10 2.68 3.59
CA GLU A 102 9.87 3.36 2.32
C GLU A 102 10.84 4.52 2.10
N THR A 103 11.01 4.86 0.83
CA THR A 103 11.73 6.06 0.40
C THR A 103 10.78 6.93 -0.40
N ILE A 104 10.56 8.16 0.07
CA ILE A 104 9.73 9.17 -0.58
C ILE A 104 10.63 10.29 -1.08
N ASP A 105 10.46 10.67 -2.33
CA ASP A 105 11.10 11.84 -2.95
C ASP A 105 10.01 12.77 -3.46
N THR A 106 9.72 13.80 -2.70
CA THR A 106 8.65 14.78 -3.01
C THR A 106 8.95 15.64 -4.24
N ASP A 107 10.20 15.64 -4.71
CA ASP A 107 10.60 16.31 -5.95
C ASP A 107 10.54 15.37 -7.17
N ALA A 108 10.29 14.08 -6.96
CA ALA A 108 10.23 13.13 -8.06
C ALA A 108 9.04 13.42 -8.96
N PRO A 109 9.23 13.54 -10.27
CA PRO A 109 8.13 13.74 -11.20
C PRO A 109 7.26 12.47 -11.26
N GLU A 110 5.96 12.66 -11.45
CA GLU A 110 5.10 11.57 -11.87
C GLU A 110 5.44 11.21 -13.32
N ILE A 111 5.78 9.96 -13.57
CA ILE A 111 6.15 9.48 -14.89
C ILE A 111 5.19 8.36 -15.27
N THR A 112 4.52 8.52 -16.40
CA THR A 112 3.74 7.44 -17.01
C THR A 112 4.70 6.48 -17.68
N GLU A 113 4.75 5.24 -17.19
CA GLU A 113 5.68 4.19 -17.68
C GLU A 113 5.11 3.42 -18.89
N GLY A 114 3.88 3.71 -19.29
CA GLY A 114 3.19 3.07 -20.40
C GLY A 114 2.01 2.20 -19.97
N ASN A 115 1.68 1.20 -20.79
CA ASN A 115 0.56 0.30 -20.51
C ASN A 115 1.00 -0.83 -19.57
N VAL A 116 0.04 -1.35 -18.82
CA VAL A 116 0.24 -2.54 -18.00
C VAL A 116 0.36 -3.79 -18.84
N GLY A 117 1.11 -4.78 -18.35
CA GLY A 117 1.11 -6.13 -18.92
C GLY A 117 0.05 -6.98 -18.22
N VAL A 118 -0.81 -7.62 -18.99
CA VAL A 118 -1.78 -8.59 -18.44
C VAL A 118 -1.10 -9.94 -18.29
N LYS A 119 -1.31 -10.58 -17.14
CA LYS A 119 -0.77 -11.89 -16.84
C LYS A 119 -1.86 -12.79 -16.28
N ASP A 120 -2.00 -13.95 -16.88
CA ASP A 120 -2.86 -14.99 -16.33
C ASP A 120 -2.28 -15.54 -15.03
N PHE A 121 -3.14 -15.77 -14.05
CA PHE A 121 -2.82 -16.46 -12.82
C PHE A 121 -3.97 -17.38 -12.40
N ASP A 122 -3.67 -18.37 -11.58
CA ASP A 122 -4.68 -19.28 -11.07
C ASP A 122 -5.60 -18.57 -10.07
N LYS A 123 -6.80 -18.24 -10.50
CA LYS A 123 -7.81 -17.58 -9.65
C LYS A 123 -8.35 -18.49 -8.53
N ALA A 124 -8.08 -19.79 -8.55
CA ALA A 124 -8.48 -20.70 -7.48
C ALA A 124 -7.79 -20.40 -6.15
N VAL A 125 -6.67 -19.65 -6.16
CA VAL A 125 -5.99 -19.20 -4.94
C VAL A 125 -6.69 -18.02 -4.25
N LEU A 126 -7.66 -17.37 -4.93
CA LEU A 126 -8.37 -16.22 -4.38
C LEU A 126 -9.38 -16.65 -3.32
N THR A 127 -9.32 -16.05 -2.16
CA THR A 127 -10.26 -16.25 -1.05
C THR A 127 -10.71 -14.90 -0.49
N ALA A 128 -11.97 -14.83 -0.04
CA ALA A 128 -12.41 -13.63 0.67
C ALA A 128 -11.57 -13.43 1.93
N GLN A 129 -11.34 -12.19 2.30
CA GLN A 129 -10.66 -11.86 3.54
C GLN A 129 -11.39 -12.46 4.73
N GLU A 130 -10.66 -13.21 5.56
CA GLU A 130 -11.19 -13.86 6.76
C GLU A 130 -10.70 -13.19 8.05
N ASN A 131 -9.52 -12.55 8.00
CA ASN A 131 -8.92 -11.93 9.16
C ASN A 131 -9.51 -10.54 9.42
N GLU A 132 -9.44 -10.11 10.68
CA GLU A 132 -9.73 -8.72 11.03
C GLU A 132 -8.81 -7.79 10.21
N PRO A 133 -9.37 -6.75 9.58
CA PRO A 133 -8.57 -5.81 8.81
C PRO A 133 -7.66 -4.99 9.72
N VAL A 134 -6.43 -4.79 9.28
CA VAL A 134 -5.50 -3.90 9.98
C VAL A 134 -5.93 -2.45 9.76
N ARG A 135 -6.26 -1.75 10.84
CA ARG A 135 -6.74 -0.36 10.82
C ARG A 135 -5.96 0.52 11.78
N ILE A 136 -6.00 1.81 11.54
CA ILE A 136 -5.53 2.80 12.53
C ILE A 136 -6.60 2.89 13.62
N THR A 137 -6.28 2.41 14.81
CA THR A 137 -7.19 2.44 15.96
C THR A 137 -7.00 3.68 16.81
N GLU A 138 -5.78 4.23 16.83
CA GLU A 138 -5.41 5.38 17.66
C GLU A 138 -4.27 6.17 17.01
N LYS A 139 -4.21 7.48 17.24
CA LYS A 139 -3.06 8.33 16.94
C LYS A 139 -2.39 8.73 18.24
N ILE A 140 -1.17 8.29 18.44
CA ILE A 140 -0.38 8.56 19.64
C ILE A 140 0.63 9.66 19.32
N VAL A 141 0.58 10.76 20.06
CA VAL A 141 1.51 11.88 19.89
C VAL A 141 2.78 11.62 20.69
N GLY A 142 3.95 11.90 20.09
CA GLY A 142 5.22 11.86 20.81
C GLY A 142 5.20 12.76 22.06
N LYS A 143 5.60 12.23 23.20
CA LYS A 143 5.59 12.94 24.49
C LYS A 143 6.83 13.78 24.71
N GLU A 144 7.97 13.26 24.32
CA GLU A 144 9.27 13.87 24.59
C GLU A 144 10.26 13.65 23.46
N LEU A 145 11.10 14.65 23.22
CA LEU A 145 12.27 14.55 22.34
C LEU A 145 13.53 14.43 23.19
N ILE A 146 14.12 13.25 23.21
CA ILE A 146 15.31 12.93 23.98
C ILE A 146 16.53 13.05 23.06
N VAL A 147 17.60 13.68 23.55
CA VAL A 147 18.91 13.69 22.89
C VAL A 147 19.85 12.78 23.67
N THR A 148 20.31 11.72 23.02
CA THR A 148 21.23 10.78 23.64
C THR A 148 22.62 11.40 23.84
N PRO A 149 23.48 10.81 24.70
CA PRO A 149 24.88 11.26 24.83
C PRO A 149 25.71 11.21 23.53
N LYS A 150 25.23 10.43 22.54
CA LYS A 150 25.82 10.36 21.18
C LYS A 150 25.24 11.39 20.21
N GLY A 151 24.29 12.23 20.67
CA GLY A 151 23.64 13.25 19.85
C GLY A 151 22.49 12.73 18.98
N GLU A 152 22.05 11.49 19.17
CA GLU A 152 20.89 10.94 18.46
C GLU A 152 19.59 11.55 19.03
N LYS A 153 18.64 11.82 18.17
CA LYS A 153 17.33 12.34 18.54
C LYS A 153 16.34 11.19 18.58
N LEU A 154 15.71 10.98 19.73
CA LEU A 154 14.68 9.97 19.93
C LEU A 154 13.36 10.65 20.29
N VAL A 155 12.27 10.18 19.70
CA VAL A 155 10.93 10.58 20.12
C VAL A 155 10.36 9.49 20.99
N ASP A 156 10.10 9.83 22.26
CA ASP A 156 9.45 8.92 23.21
C ASP A 156 7.92 9.10 23.13
N PHE A 157 7.20 8.02 22.87
CA PHE A 157 5.74 7.96 22.89
C PHE A 157 5.19 7.58 24.29
N GLY A 158 6.07 7.21 25.22
CA GLY A 158 5.72 6.83 26.60
C GLY A 158 5.08 5.45 26.71
N GLN A 159 5.05 4.68 25.63
CA GLN A 159 4.57 3.30 25.61
C GLN A 159 5.12 2.57 24.38
N ILE A 160 5.09 1.24 24.44
CA ILE A 160 5.36 0.39 23.27
C ILE A 160 4.16 0.48 22.34
N VAL A 161 4.42 0.69 21.06
CA VAL A 161 3.37 0.82 20.03
C VAL A 161 3.68 -0.09 18.85
N THR A 162 2.64 -0.54 18.17
CA THR A 162 2.73 -1.15 16.84
C THR A 162 1.99 -0.23 15.88
N GLY A 163 2.67 0.23 14.84
CA GLY A 163 2.02 1.18 13.94
C GLY A 163 2.96 1.75 12.89
N VAL A 164 2.51 2.79 12.24
CA VAL A 164 3.26 3.59 11.27
C VAL A 164 3.47 5.00 11.80
N VAL A 165 4.54 5.65 11.37
CA VAL A 165 4.87 7.00 11.82
C VAL A 165 4.23 8.03 10.89
N GLU A 166 3.49 8.99 11.47
CA GLU A 166 3.02 10.19 10.77
C GLU A 166 3.92 11.35 11.18
N VAL A 167 4.58 11.98 10.22
CA VAL A 167 5.51 13.09 10.47
C VAL A 167 5.13 14.30 9.63
N HIS A 168 4.97 15.43 10.28
CA HIS A 168 4.82 16.71 9.61
C HIS A 168 6.17 17.40 9.55
N VAL A 169 6.71 17.56 8.36
CA VAL A 169 8.02 18.16 8.17
C VAL A 169 7.92 19.45 7.37
N LYS A 170 8.79 20.40 7.69
CA LYS A 170 9.04 21.58 6.91
C LYS A 170 10.54 21.69 6.71
N GLY A 171 10.98 21.62 5.47
CA GLY A 171 12.40 21.57 5.13
C GLY A 171 12.71 22.28 3.82
N GLU A 172 13.97 22.24 3.44
CA GLU A 172 14.46 22.78 2.19
C GLU A 172 14.64 21.65 1.15
N LYS A 173 14.63 22.04 -0.12
CA LYS A 173 14.86 21.10 -1.22
C LYS A 173 16.19 20.33 -1.03
N GLY A 174 16.10 19.02 -1.16
CA GLY A 174 17.25 18.11 -0.98
C GLY A 174 17.56 17.74 0.47
N GLN A 175 16.83 18.26 1.44
CA GLN A 175 16.97 17.85 2.84
C GLN A 175 16.47 16.41 3.00
N LYS A 176 17.32 15.56 3.59
CA LYS A 176 16.98 14.16 3.88
C LYS A 176 16.62 13.99 5.35
N ILE A 177 15.47 13.38 5.59
CA ILE A 177 15.00 12.98 6.93
C ILE A 177 14.97 11.45 6.97
N VAL A 178 15.60 10.86 7.97
CA VAL A 178 15.62 9.40 8.17
C VAL A 178 14.98 9.08 9.51
N LEU A 179 13.96 8.26 9.47
CA LEU A 179 13.30 7.72 10.66
C LEU A 179 13.74 6.25 10.83
N ARG A 180 13.96 5.85 12.05
CA ARG A 180 14.25 4.47 12.43
C ARG A 180 13.37 4.11 13.62
N HIS A 181 12.80 2.93 13.61
CA HIS A 181 11.94 2.39 14.67
C HIS A 181 12.19 0.89 14.85
#